data_d263a1206ae427552659b0187b951625
#
_entry.id   d263a1206ae427552659b0187b951625
#
_cell.length_a   1.000
_cell.length_b   1.000
_cell.length_c   1.000
_cell.angle_alpha   90.00
_cell.angle_beta   90.00
_cell.angle_gamma   90.00
#
_symmetry.space_group_name_H-M   'P 1'
#
loop_
_entity.id
_entity.type
_entity.pdbx_description
1 polymer ?
#
loop_
_entity_poly.entity_id
_entity_poly.type
_entity_poly.pdbx_seq_one_letter_code
_entity_poly.pdbx_strand_id
1 'polypeptide(L)'
;MPQLSCKVNFMQNFKIILITFIISILLLGCQTVKEKTDSIVEKENEKLSKFIGKSSSELQMGLGNPDEDFKNEKGNLELVYNTKKYLIPCERRFEINSDNIVIGFVSNGCF
;
A
#
# COMPACT_ATOMS: atom_id res chain seq x y z
N MET A 1 38.61 44.81 -1.18
CA MET A 1 39.20 43.72 -0.48
C MET A 1 38.60 42.38 -0.93
N PRO A 2 39.03 41.93 -2.08
CA PRO A 2 38.41 40.71 -2.67
C PRO A 2 38.72 39.41 -1.92
N GLN A 3 39.80 39.34 -1.14
CA GLN A 3 40.17 38.13 -0.43
C GLN A 3 39.25 37.80 0.77
N LEU A 4 38.76 38.80 1.46
CA LEU A 4 37.85 38.61 2.59
C LEU A 4 36.45 38.16 2.10
N SER A 5 35.97 38.71 1.00
CA SER A 5 34.68 38.30 0.42
C SER A 5 34.75 36.90 -0.14
N CYS A 6 35.88 36.45 -0.66
CA CYS A 6 36.07 35.06 -1.11
C CYS A 6 36.00 34.06 0.06
N LYS A 7 36.57 34.37 1.21
CA LYS A 7 36.48 33.49 2.40
C LYS A 7 35.06 33.40 2.94
N VAL A 8 34.34 34.49 3.00
CA VAL A 8 32.94 34.54 3.48
C VAL A 8 32.07 33.77 2.52
N ASN A 9 32.24 33.94 1.23
CA ASN A 9 31.48 33.22 0.21
C ASN A 9 31.77 31.69 0.26
N PHE A 10 32.99 31.29 0.53
CA PHE A 10 33.35 29.89 0.67
C PHE A 10 32.64 29.24 1.84
N MET A 11 32.59 29.88 3.01
CA MET A 11 31.89 29.37 4.17
C MET A 11 30.39 29.32 3.97
N GLN A 12 29.79 30.32 3.36
CA GLN A 12 28.35 30.30 3.03
C GLN A 12 28.03 29.22 2.00
N ASN A 13 28.83 29.07 0.96
CA ASN A 13 28.64 28.05 -0.04
C ASN A 13 28.78 26.64 0.54
N PHE A 14 29.71 26.46 1.47
CA PHE A 14 29.89 25.17 2.16
C PHE A 14 28.67 24.79 3.00
N LYS A 15 28.10 25.74 3.73
CA LYS A 15 26.86 25.52 4.49
C LYS A 15 25.68 25.20 3.58
N ILE A 16 25.53 25.91 2.49
CA ILE A 16 24.48 25.65 1.50
C ILE A 16 24.63 24.28 0.86
N ILE A 17 25.86 23.89 0.51
CA ILE A 17 26.17 22.56 -0.04
C ILE A 17 25.83 21.46 0.97
N LEU A 18 26.17 21.63 2.24
CA LEU A 18 25.83 20.68 3.30
C LEU A 18 24.32 20.53 3.48
N ILE A 19 23.59 21.63 3.53
CA ILE A 19 22.13 21.63 3.69
C ILE A 19 21.47 20.95 2.49
N THR A 20 21.91 21.27 1.28
CA THR A 20 21.41 20.66 0.05
C THR A 20 21.67 19.16 0.03
N PHE A 21 22.83 18.73 0.46
CA PHE A 21 23.22 17.32 0.54
C PHE A 21 22.35 16.53 1.53
N ILE A 22 22.11 17.11 2.72
CA ILE A 22 21.24 16.50 3.74
C ILE A 22 19.81 16.38 3.24
N ILE A 23 19.27 17.41 2.60
CA ILE A 23 17.92 17.39 2.02
C ILE A 23 17.82 16.32 0.93
N SER A 24 18.83 16.17 0.08
CA SER A 24 18.87 15.15 -0.95
C SER A 24 18.83 13.73 -0.38
N ILE A 25 19.56 13.46 0.71
CA ILE A 25 19.55 12.18 1.39
C ILE A 25 18.18 11.87 1.99
N LEU A 26 17.54 12.85 2.60
CA LEU A 26 16.19 12.69 3.17
C LEU A 26 15.14 12.37 2.09
N LEU A 27 15.21 13.04 0.94
CA LEU A 27 14.30 12.77 -0.17
C LEU A 27 14.50 11.37 -0.76
N LEU A 28 15.73 10.92 -0.92
CA LEU A 28 16.05 9.58 -1.40
C LEU A 28 15.55 8.50 -0.44
N GLY A 29 15.68 8.71 0.87
CA GLY A 29 15.18 7.80 1.89
C GLY A 29 13.66 7.63 1.83
N CYS A 30 12.91 8.70 1.63
CA CYS A 30 11.45 8.64 1.49
C CYS A 30 11.02 7.86 0.24
N GLN A 31 11.69 8.04 -0.87
CA GLN A 31 11.39 7.32 -2.11
C GLN A 31 11.63 5.81 -1.99
N THR A 32 12.71 5.40 -1.34
CA THR A 32 13.03 3.98 -1.15
C THR A 32 11.97 3.26 -0.32
N VAL A 33 11.48 3.87 0.75
CA VAL A 33 10.43 3.30 1.60
C VAL A 33 9.12 3.17 0.82
N LYS A 34 8.76 4.16 0.04
CA LYS A 34 7.55 4.17 -0.77
C LYS A 34 7.56 3.05 -1.83
N GLU A 35 8.68 2.84 -2.52
CA GLU A 35 8.82 1.77 -3.50
C GLU A 35 8.64 0.39 -2.90
N LYS A 36 9.22 0.12 -1.73
CA LYS A 36 9.06 -1.17 -1.04
C LYS A 36 7.61 -1.42 -0.63
N THR A 37 6.93 -0.42 -0.11
CA THR A 37 5.52 -0.53 0.29
C THR A 37 4.63 -0.79 -0.91
N ASP A 38 4.83 -0.06 -2.01
CA ASP A 38 4.05 -0.23 -3.24
C ASP A 38 4.26 -1.63 -3.84
N SER A 39 5.47 -2.17 -3.83
CA SER A 39 5.75 -3.51 -4.36
C SER A 39 5.07 -4.62 -3.55
N ILE A 40 4.98 -4.49 -2.23
CA ILE A 40 4.27 -5.44 -1.37
C ILE A 40 2.77 -5.40 -1.65
N VAL A 41 2.19 -4.22 -1.77
CA VAL A 41 0.76 -4.02 -2.09
C VAL A 41 0.43 -4.59 -3.47
N GLU A 42 1.27 -4.37 -4.46
CA GLU A 42 1.08 -4.95 -5.80
C GLU A 42 1.07 -6.48 -5.79
N LYS A 43 1.98 -7.11 -5.07
CA LYS A 43 2.02 -8.58 -4.95
C LYS A 43 0.77 -9.14 -4.30
N GLU A 44 0.25 -8.50 -3.26
CA GLU A 44 -0.99 -8.91 -2.63
C GLU A 44 -2.18 -8.71 -3.58
N ASN A 45 -2.24 -7.59 -4.26
CA ASN A 45 -3.29 -7.31 -5.24
C ASN A 45 -3.28 -8.31 -6.39
N GLU A 46 -2.12 -8.75 -6.86
CA GLU A 46 -2.01 -9.81 -7.86
C GLU A 46 -2.58 -11.13 -7.37
N LYS A 47 -2.29 -11.53 -6.14
CA LYS A 47 -2.85 -12.74 -5.55
C LYS A 47 -4.37 -12.68 -5.41
N LEU A 48 -4.88 -11.55 -4.98
CA LEU A 48 -6.32 -11.36 -4.76
C LEU A 48 -7.07 -11.18 -6.09
N SER A 49 -6.46 -10.55 -7.07
CA SER A 49 -7.06 -10.35 -8.38
C SER A 49 -7.30 -11.64 -9.16
N LYS A 50 -6.58 -12.72 -8.82
CA LYS A 50 -6.81 -14.04 -9.40
C LYS A 50 -8.19 -14.60 -9.08
N PHE A 51 -8.80 -14.15 -7.99
CA PHE A 51 -10.13 -14.60 -7.59
C PHE A 51 -11.25 -13.85 -8.31
N ILE A 52 -10.96 -12.72 -8.95
CA ILE A 52 -11.94 -11.97 -9.73
C ILE A 52 -12.38 -12.82 -10.93
N GLY A 53 -13.68 -12.98 -11.11
CA GLY A 53 -14.26 -13.83 -12.13
C GLY A 53 -14.41 -15.30 -11.74
N LYS A 54 -13.95 -15.68 -10.54
CA LYS A 54 -14.12 -17.03 -10.00
C LYS A 54 -15.31 -17.09 -9.06
N SER A 55 -15.80 -18.30 -8.78
CA SER A 55 -16.93 -18.49 -7.89
C SER A 55 -16.56 -18.21 -6.42
N SER A 56 -17.57 -17.88 -5.60
CA SER A 56 -17.39 -17.69 -4.16
C SER A 56 -16.86 -18.95 -3.48
N SER A 57 -17.22 -20.14 -4.00
CA SER A 57 -16.70 -21.41 -3.51
C SER A 57 -15.19 -21.53 -3.69
N GLU A 58 -14.67 -21.14 -4.84
CA GLU A 58 -13.24 -21.14 -5.12
C GLU A 58 -12.48 -20.15 -4.22
N LEU A 59 -13.07 -18.96 -3.97
CA LEU A 59 -12.53 -17.99 -3.04
C LEU A 59 -12.42 -18.56 -1.62
N GLN A 60 -13.47 -19.22 -1.14
CA GLN A 60 -13.48 -19.83 0.18
C GLN A 60 -12.52 -21.02 0.29
N MET A 61 -12.33 -21.76 -0.79
CA MET A 61 -11.32 -22.84 -0.83
C MET A 61 -9.89 -22.28 -0.70
N GLY A 62 -9.62 -21.10 -1.28
CA GLY A 62 -8.31 -20.47 -1.22
C GLY A 62 -8.05 -19.72 0.07
N LEU A 63 -9.03 -18.99 0.60
CA LEU A 63 -8.89 -18.13 1.76
C LEU A 63 -9.54 -18.67 3.03
N GLY A 64 -10.32 -19.75 2.94
CA GLY A 64 -11.10 -20.27 4.05
C GLY A 64 -12.45 -19.57 4.19
N ASN A 65 -13.14 -19.84 5.32
CA ASN A 65 -14.41 -19.21 5.58
C ASN A 65 -14.24 -17.73 5.94
N PRO A 66 -15.13 -16.85 5.45
CA PRO A 66 -15.08 -15.43 5.82
C PRO A 66 -15.43 -15.23 7.30
N ASP A 67 -14.87 -14.20 7.89
CA ASP A 67 -15.20 -13.80 9.27
C ASP A 67 -16.60 -13.19 9.36
N GLU A 68 -16.98 -12.44 8.34
CA GLU A 68 -18.31 -11.84 8.22
C GLU A 68 -18.80 -11.91 6.78
N ASP A 69 -20.12 -11.95 6.61
CA ASP A 69 -20.78 -11.82 5.32
C ASP A 69 -22.00 -10.91 5.47
N PHE A 70 -22.23 -10.06 4.48
CA PHE A 70 -23.40 -9.20 4.46
C PHE A 70 -23.74 -8.79 3.02
N LYS A 71 -24.99 -8.35 2.82
CA LYS A 71 -25.41 -7.79 1.54
C LYS A 71 -25.20 -6.28 1.54
N ASN A 72 -24.60 -5.76 0.48
CA ASN A 72 -24.37 -4.33 0.33
C ASN A 72 -25.61 -3.64 -0.26
N GLU A 73 -25.51 -2.31 -0.45
CA GLU A 73 -26.61 -1.50 -0.99
C GLU A 73 -27.02 -1.90 -2.41
N LYS A 74 -26.11 -2.47 -3.17
CA LYS A 74 -26.36 -2.97 -4.53
C LYS A 74 -27.05 -4.33 -4.55
N GLY A 75 -27.23 -4.96 -3.39
CA GLY A 75 -27.78 -6.31 -3.27
C GLY A 75 -26.77 -7.42 -3.50
N ASN A 76 -25.51 -7.10 -3.65
CA ASN A 76 -24.44 -8.07 -3.78
C ASN A 76 -23.93 -8.52 -2.41
N LEU A 77 -23.45 -9.76 -2.33
CA LEU A 77 -22.86 -10.30 -1.12
C LEU A 77 -21.44 -9.80 -0.97
N GLU A 78 -21.07 -9.36 0.23
CA GLU A 78 -19.69 -9.04 0.58
C GLU A 78 -19.17 -10.03 1.62
N LEU A 79 -18.03 -10.65 1.33
CA LEU A 79 -17.32 -11.53 2.24
C LEU A 79 -16.14 -10.76 2.85
N VAL A 80 -16.09 -10.73 4.17
CA VAL A 80 -15.09 -9.98 4.92
C VAL A 80 -14.10 -10.93 5.59
N TYR A 81 -12.82 -10.72 5.31
CA TYR A 81 -11.72 -11.45 5.91
C TYR A 81 -10.87 -10.49 6.74
N ASN A 82 -10.78 -10.75 8.04
CA ASN A 82 -9.99 -9.94 8.97
C ASN A 82 -8.74 -10.71 9.37
N THR A 83 -7.58 -10.10 9.16
CA THR A 83 -6.31 -10.64 9.61
C THR A 83 -5.54 -9.57 10.37
N LYS A 84 -4.57 -9.98 11.20
CA LYS A 84 -3.68 -9.06 11.89
C LYS A 84 -2.24 -9.43 11.57
N LYS A 85 -1.46 -8.43 11.17
CA LYS A 85 -0.03 -8.57 10.96
C LYS A 85 0.67 -7.50 11.80
N TYR A 86 1.50 -7.93 12.74
CA TYR A 86 2.20 -7.02 13.66
C TYR A 86 1.26 -6.08 14.43
N LEU A 87 0.11 -6.59 14.90
CA LEU A 87 -0.93 -5.85 15.61
C LEU A 87 -1.68 -4.84 14.72
N ILE A 88 -1.40 -4.77 13.45
CA ILE A 88 -2.10 -3.91 12.51
C ILE A 88 -3.22 -4.71 11.86
N PRO A 89 -4.49 -4.27 12.01
CA PRO A 89 -5.62 -4.98 11.42
C PRO A 89 -5.63 -4.82 9.91
N CYS A 90 -5.84 -5.93 9.20
CA CYS A 90 -6.02 -5.97 7.76
C CYS A 90 -7.41 -6.49 7.46
N GLU A 91 -8.21 -5.72 6.76
CA GLU A 91 -9.55 -6.09 6.33
C GLU A 91 -9.58 -6.23 4.82
N ARG A 92 -10.03 -7.38 4.33
CA ARG A 92 -10.25 -7.63 2.90
C ARG A 92 -11.71 -7.94 2.68
N ARG A 93 -12.33 -7.23 1.74
CA ARG A 93 -13.73 -7.42 1.36
C ARG A 93 -13.80 -7.85 -0.09
N PHE A 94 -14.52 -8.91 -0.35
CA PHE A 94 -14.77 -9.42 -1.70
C PHE A 94 -16.25 -9.24 -2.02
N GLU A 95 -16.54 -8.57 -3.13
CA GLU A 95 -17.90 -8.37 -3.60
C GLU A 95 -18.27 -9.51 -4.55
N ILE A 96 -19.42 -10.14 -4.29
CA ILE A 96 -19.90 -11.30 -5.03
C ILE A 96 -21.27 -10.96 -5.58
N ASN A 97 -21.46 -11.17 -6.90
CA ASN A 97 -22.73 -10.90 -7.56
C ASN A 97 -23.77 -11.98 -7.31
N SER A 98 -24.97 -11.81 -7.89
CA SER A 98 -26.07 -12.76 -7.76
C SER A 98 -25.76 -14.14 -8.36
N ASP A 99 -24.79 -14.23 -9.27
CA ASP A 99 -24.33 -15.48 -9.87
C ASP A 99 -23.24 -16.19 -9.06
N ASN A 100 -22.94 -15.72 -7.85
CA ASN A 100 -21.87 -16.21 -6.96
C ASN A 100 -20.47 -16.07 -7.54
N ILE A 101 -20.24 -15.03 -8.32
CA ILE A 101 -18.94 -14.73 -8.93
C ILE A 101 -18.34 -13.51 -8.26
N VAL A 102 -17.03 -13.57 -7.96
CA VAL A 102 -16.28 -12.46 -7.40
C VAL A 102 -16.10 -11.38 -8.47
N ILE A 103 -16.65 -10.19 -8.23
CA ILE A 103 -16.58 -9.06 -9.16
C ILE A 103 -15.58 -7.99 -8.77
N GLY A 104 -15.12 -7.98 -7.52
CA GLY A 104 -14.15 -7.04 -7.06
C GLY A 104 -13.72 -7.30 -5.62
N PHE A 105 -12.71 -6.56 -5.17
CA PHE A 105 -12.25 -6.63 -3.80
C PHE A 105 -11.68 -5.28 -3.35
N VAL A 106 -11.68 -5.06 -2.04
CA VAL A 106 -11.09 -3.89 -1.38
C VAL A 106 -10.25 -4.39 -0.21
N SER A 107 -9.04 -3.84 -0.05
CA SER A 107 -8.14 -4.16 1.06
C SER A 107 -7.83 -2.89 1.86
N ASN A 108 -8.00 -2.94 3.17
CA ASN A 108 -7.72 -1.85 4.09
C ASN A 108 -6.69 -2.30 5.14
N GLY A 109 -5.60 -1.55 5.28
CA GLY A 109 -4.57 -1.83 6.26
C GLY A 109 -3.69 -3.03 5.95
N CYS A 110 -3.76 -3.58 4.74
CA CYS A 110 -2.97 -4.74 4.31
C CYS A 110 -1.66 -4.31 3.67
N PHE A 111 -0.54 -4.92 4.07
CA PHE A 111 0.77 -4.69 3.48
C PHE A 111 1.71 -5.88 3.69
#